data_441d54ef218468f45e546adecc18c755
#
_entry.id   441d54ef218468f45e546adecc18c755
#
_cell.length_a   1.000
_cell.length_b   1.000
_cell.length_c   1.000
_cell.angle_alpha   90.00
_cell.angle_beta   90.00
_cell.angle_gamma   90.00
#
_symmetry.space_group_name_H-M   'P 1'
#
loop_
_entity.id
_entity.type
_entity.pdbx_description
1 polymer ?
#
loop_
_entity_poly.entity_id
_entity_poly.type
_entity_poly.pdbx_seq_one_letter_code
_entity_poly.pdbx_strand_id
1 'polypeptide(L)'
;MISQEEFKKKIHIVVNKLQAGLFDEVIADAKKLLKMSNDQVIINILSLAYQGKGDFDNSIELLKKFLQANPKNIFFLNNIGLSYFRKHELDKAEYYYKRAIDVNPNYLNILNNYGNLKKELNFFEEALEYFKKAFLLESENFEINYNLGSTYQALGEELEAIKYFEKALKINPNFTKIDRHISSMINYDKNNKHFITLKKKILNKKLKIYEKLELNFALGKAYEDMKDYKNAFINIEKGNTLMKNFTEYNINADEKLFKDIKKFFINNSVKPAKKNKIKTIFILGMPRSGTSLVEQIISSHEKVFGGGELDYLNQIVTKKILNNSDKLDKIFAESQDEYISKISFRRDNLINFTDKSPLNFRWIGFILNILPNSKIIHCQRDMLEVCWSNYKNQFDQGLYYSNDLYDLTRFYHMYDDLMKFWGNKFPNKIYNLDYEALVNNPEKTIREMIKFCQLDWDDNCLKHHENKRGIKTVSFNQARKPIYKTKIKNSSLYADYLGEFKKSLLINNKN
;
A
#
# COMPACT_ATOMS: atom_id res chain seq x y z
N MET A 1 30.98 34.09 -23.71
CA MET A 1 29.51 33.88 -23.48
C MET A 1 29.00 32.96 -24.60
N ILE A 2 28.30 31.92 -24.30
CA ILE A 2 27.66 31.08 -25.34
C ILE A 2 26.45 31.82 -25.92
N SER A 3 26.16 31.60 -27.22
CA SER A 3 24.99 32.19 -27.86
C SER A 3 23.68 31.65 -27.24
N GLN A 4 22.60 32.43 -27.34
CA GLN A 4 21.29 32.02 -26.86
C GLN A 4 20.80 30.72 -27.54
N GLU A 5 21.16 30.51 -28.79
CA GLU A 5 20.83 29.32 -29.58
C GLU A 5 21.65 28.09 -29.09
N GLU A 6 22.93 28.28 -28.81
CA GLU A 6 23.77 27.21 -28.24
C GLU A 6 23.31 26.82 -26.84
N PHE A 7 22.87 27.77 -26.02
CA PHE A 7 22.29 27.52 -24.70
C PHE A 7 21.02 26.69 -24.79
N LYS A 8 20.09 27.03 -25.71
CA LYS A 8 18.87 26.23 -25.95
C LYS A 8 19.20 24.81 -26.43
N LYS A 9 20.19 24.61 -27.31
CA LYS A 9 20.64 23.28 -27.74
C LYS A 9 21.16 22.44 -26.56
N LYS A 10 21.92 23.05 -25.64
CA LYS A 10 22.40 22.36 -24.43
C LYS A 10 21.24 21.94 -23.52
N ILE A 11 20.25 22.81 -23.30
CA ILE A 11 19.04 22.45 -22.53
C ILE A 11 18.32 21.24 -23.17
N HIS A 12 18.16 21.25 -24.51
CA HIS A 12 17.51 20.15 -25.21
C HIS A 12 18.24 18.81 -25.02
N ILE A 13 19.56 18.82 -25.05
CA ILE A 13 20.38 17.62 -24.78
C ILE A 13 20.12 17.11 -23.35
N VAL A 14 20.07 18.01 -22.36
CA VAL A 14 19.82 17.64 -20.96
C VAL A 14 18.40 17.09 -20.77
N VAL A 15 17.41 17.64 -21.48
CA VAL A 15 16.04 17.09 -21.48
C VAL A 15 16.00 15.68 -22.05
N ASN A 16 16.68 15.44 -23.17
CA ASN A 16 16.75 14.09 -23.76
C ASN A 16 17.42 13.08 -22.81
N LYS A 17 18.48 13.48 -22.10
CA LYS A 17 19.11 12.65 -21.07
C LYS A 17 18.16 12.38 -19.89
N LEU A 18 17.37 13.36 -19.46
CA LEU A 18 16.36 13.19 -18.42
C LEU A 18 15.32 12.15 -18.82
N GLN A 19 14.83 12.22 -20.06
CA GLN A 19 13.87 11.26 -20.61
C GLN A 19 14.48 9.84 -20.73
N ALA A 20 15.77 9.76 -20.98
CA ALA A 20 16.51 8.49 -21.01
C ALA A 20 16.85 7.94 -19.61
N GLY A 21 16.51 8.66 -18.52
CA GLY A 21 16.82 8.23 -17.15
C GLY A 21 18.28 8.38 -16.73
N LEU A 22 19.09 9.12 -17.47
CA LEU A 22 20.53 9.34 -17.21
C LEU A 22 20.72 10.43 -16.14
N PHE A 23 20.14 10.22 -14.94
CA PHE A 23 20.02 11.27 -13.92
C PHE A 23 21.35 11.87 -13.46
N ASP A 24 22.43 11.06 -13.32
CA ASP A 24 23.74 11.55 -12.89
C ASP A 24 24.35 12.52 -13.90
N GLU A 25 24.22 12.20 -15.19
CA GLU A 25 24.67 13.09 -16.26
C GLU A 25 23.82 14.39 -16.30
N VAL A 26 22.50 14.27 -16.14
CA VAL A 26 21.59 15.43 -16.06
C VAL A 26 22.01 16.35 -14.92
N ILE A 27 22.27 15.81 -13.73
CA ILE A 27 22.69 16.59 -12.55
C ILE A 27 24.01 17.33 -12.83
N ALA A 28 24.98 16.64 -13.42
CA ALA A 28 26.28 17.23 -13.74
C ALA A 28 26.14 18.38 -14.77
N ASP A 29 25.39 18.13 -15.84
CA ASP A 29 25.25 19.09 -16.93
C ASP A 29 24.34 20.28 -16.53
N ALA A 30 23.24 20.03 -15.84
CA ALA A 30 22.36 21.11 -15.35
C ALA A 30 23.06 22.01 -14.32
N LYS A 31 23.91 21.46 -13.43
CA LYS A 31 24.72 22.26 -12.50
C LYS A 31 25.70 23.17 -13.24
N LYS A 32 26.32 22.73 -14.36
CA LYS A 32 27.17 23.58 -15.20
C LYS A 32 26.37 24.71 -15.84
N LEU A 33 25.18 24.41 -16.36
CA LEU A 33 24.29 25.39 -16.97
C LEU A 33 23.78 26.43 -15.95
N LEU A 34 23.48 26.01 -14.72
CA LEU A 34 23.06 26.93 -13.65
C LEU A 34 24.13 27.93 -13.22
N LYS A 35 25.43 27.60 -13.39
CA LYS A 35 26.51 28.59 -13.19
C LYS A 35 26.49 29.70 -14.23
N MET A 36 25.85 29.48 -15.37
CA MET A 36 25.79 30.42 -16.49
C MET A 36 24.50 31.24 -16.50
N SER A 37 23.39 30.65 -16.01
CA SER A 37 22.07 31.31 -15.99
C SER A 37 21.17 30.64 -14.93
N ASN A 38 20.46 31.45 -14.17
CA ASN A 38 19.40 31.00 -13.24
C ASN A 38 18.08 30.69 -13.98
N ASP A 39 18.15 30.02 -15.12
CA ASP A 39 17.00 29.67 -15.93
C ASP A 39 16.08 28.69 -15.18
N GLN A 40 14.79 29.02 -15.12
CA GLN A 40 13.78 28.23 -14.40
C GLN A 40 13.61 26.80 -14.98
N VAL A 41 13.82 26.63 -16.29
CA VAL A 41 13.76 25.33 -16.95
C VAL A 41 14.89 24.41 -16.46
N ILE A 42 16.10 24.96 -16.32
CA ILE A 42 17.25 24.20 -15.83
C ILE A 42 17.06 23.80 -14.36
N ILE A 43 16.55 24.73 -13.53
CA ILE A 43 16.23 24.45 -12.12
C ILE A 43 15.23 23.31 -12.02
N ASN A 44 14.17 23.35 -12.86
CA ASN A 44 13.16 22.31 -12.90
C ASN A 44 13.74 20.95 -13.34
N ILE A 45 14.53 20.93 -14.42
CA ILE A 45 15.20 19.70 -14.91
C ILE A 45 16.11 19.10 -13.83
N LEU A 46 16.91 19.91 -13.15
CA LEU A 46 17.80 19.47 -12.07
C LEU A 46 16.99 18.89 -10.89
N SER A 47 15.90 19.53 -10.54
CA SER A 47 14.97 19.03 -9.51
C SER A 47 14.37 17.67 -9.89
N LEU A 48 13.91 17.50 -11.13
CA LEU A 48 13.37 16.23 -11.64
C LEU A 48 14.43 15.14 -11.68
N ALA A 49 15.68 15.47 -11.99
CA ALA A 49 16.78 14.52 -11.96
C ALA A 49 17.09 14.04 -10.53
N TYR A 50 17.09 14.95 -9.55
CA TYR A 50 17.18 14.56 -8.13
C TYR A 50 16.02 13.67 -7.70
N GLN A 51 14.79 14.00 -8.09
CA GLN A 51 13.61 13.17 -7.81
C GLN A 51 13.73 11.78 -8.45
N GLY A 52 14.22 11.69 -9.69
CA GLY A 52 14.45 10.44 -10.40
C GLY A 52 15.47 9.53 -9.71
N LYS A 53 16.45 10.12 -9.00
CA LYS A 53 17.40 9.38 -8.14
C LYS A 53 16.86 9.05 -6.75
N GLY A 54 15.69 9.55 -6.38
CA GLY A 54 15.19 9.44 -5.00
C GLY A 54 15.83 10.43 -4.02
N ASP A 55 16.64 11.39 -4.53
CA ASP A 55 17.29 12.43 -3.73
C ASP A 55 16.35 13.63 -3.55
N PHE A 56 15.27 13.38 -2.81
CA PHE A 56 14.21 14.37 -2.61
C PHE A 56 14.66 15.58 -1.78
N ASP A 57 15.65 15.40 -0.89
CA ASP A 57 16.16 16.48 -0.04
C ASP A 57 16.88 17.55 -0.87
N ASN A 58 17.79 17.15 -1.75
CA ASN A 58 18.44 18.08 -2.66
C ASN A 58 17.46 18.75 -3.64
N SER A 59 16.43 18.03 -4.09
CA SER A 59 15.35 18.63 -4.91
C SER A 59 14.60 19.71 -4.13
N ILE A 60 14.20 19.46 -2.89
CA ILE A 60 13.49 20.41 -2.03
C ILE A 60 14.34 21.64 -1.73
N GLU A 61 15.59 21.45 -1.35
CA GLU A 61 16.51 22.54 -1.01
C GLU A 61 16.73 23.47 -2.21
N LEU A 62 17.04 22.86 -3.38
CA LEU A 62 17.20 23.60 -4.64
C LEU A 62 15.97 24.46 -4.93
N LEU A 63 14.79 23.83 -4.97
CA LEU A 63 13.56 24.53 -5.35
C LEU A 63 13.15 25.60 -4.35
N LYS A 64 13.32 25.37 -3.03
CA LYS A 64 13.03 26.36 -1.99
C LYS A 64 13.90 27.61 -2.14
N LYS A 65 15.19 27.44 -2.45
CA LYS A 65 16.10 28.55 -2.68
C LYS A 65 15.58 29.48 -3.78
N PHE A 66 15.15 28.92 -4.90
CA PHE A 66 14.66 29.72 -6.03
C PHE A 66 13.21 30.18 -5.86
N LEU A 67 12.41 29.48 -5.04
CA LEU A 67 11.05 29.89 -4.70
C LEU A 67 11.02 31.19 -3.88
N GLN A 68 12.10 31.51 -3.13
CA GLN A 68 12.20 32.80 -2.41
C GLN A 68 12.15 34.01 -3.36
N ALA A 69 12.79 33.90 -4.52
CA ALA A 69 12.77 34.95 -5.54
C ALA A 69 11.46 34.99 -6.37
N ASN A 70 10.78 33.85 -6.47
CA ASN A 70 9.51 33.74 -7.21
C ASN A 70 8.50 32.86 -6.43
N PRO A 71 7.84 33.43 -5.39
CA PRO A 71 7.00 32.64 -4.44
C PRO A 71 5.75 32.01 -5.07
N LYS A 72 5.35 32.47 -6.27
CA LYS A 72 4.20 31.97 -7.03
C LYS A 72 4.60 31.08 -8.21
N ASN A 73 5.86 30.61 -8.27
CA ASN A 73 6.25 29.69 -9.34
C ASN A 73 5.57 28.33 -9.14
N ILE A 74 4.59 28.06 -10.00
CA ILE A 74 3.72 26.88 -9.91
C ILE A 74 4.50 25.57 -10.10
N PHE A 75 5.51 25.54 -10.97
CA PHE A 75 6.34 24.36 -11.21
C PHE A 75 7.15 23.99 -9.97
N PHE A 76 7.74 25.01 -9.30
CA PHE A 76 8.51 24.79 -8.09
C PHE A 76 7.61 24.33 -6.93
N LEU A 77 6.46 24.97 -6.74
CA LEU A 77 5.49 24.57 -5.73
C LEU A 77 5.03 23.13 -5.93
N ASN A 78 4.65 22.74 -7.15
CA ASN A 78 4.24 21.38 -7.48
C ASN A 78 5.36 20.37 -7.20
N ASN A 79 6.60 20.65 -7.63
CA ASN A 79 7.69 19.70 -7.51
C ASN A 79 8.24 19.59 -6.08
N ILE A 80 8.16 20.66 -5.27
CA ILE A 80 8.40 20.55 -3.81
C ILE A 80 7.32 19.67 -3.18
N GLY A 81 6.05 19.88 -3.52
CA GLY A 81 4.94 19.06 -3.05
C GLY A 81 5.14 17.59 -3.41
N LEU A 82 5.53 17.29 -4.65
CA LEU A 82 5.82 15.92 -5.11
C LEU A 82 7.00 15.30 -4.36
N SER A 83 8.06 16.05 -4.11
CA SER A 83 9.21 15.56 -3.34
C SER A 83 8.82 15.23 -1.89
N TYR A 84 8.03 16.06 -1.22
CA TYR A 84 7.50 15.76 0.10
C TYR A 84 6.54 14.55 0.08
N PHE A 85 5.67 14.45 -0.93
CA PHE A 85 4.79 13.30 -1.11
C PHE A 85 5.59 11.97 -1.21
N ARG A 86 6.66 11.96 -2.01
CA ARG A 86 7.55 10.81 -2.16
C ARG A 86 8.32 10.47 -0.89
N LYS A 87 8.58 11.45 -0.03
CA LYS A 87 9.15 11.26 1.31
C LYS A 87 8.13 10.81 2.36
N HIS A 88 6.85 10.67 1.99
CA HIS A 88 5.73 10.44 2.91
C HIS A 88 5.55 11.54 3.99
N GLU A 89 6.02 12.75 3.70
CA GLU A 89 5.76 13.96 4.50
C GLU A 89 4.50 14.66 3.96
N LEU A 90 3.35 14.01 4.18
CA LEU A 90 2.09 14.32 3.48
C LEU A 90 1.51 15.68 3.86
N ASP A 91 1.71 16.15 5.09
CA ASP A 91 1.36 17.48 5.59
C ASP A 91 2.07 18.60 4.80
N LYS A 92 3.37 18.44 4.61
CA LYS A 92 4.16 19.39 3.81
C LYS A 92 3.80 19.32 2.34
N ALA A 93 3.55 18.13 1.81
CA ALA A 93 3.08 17.96 0.44
C ALA A 93 1.76 18.72 0.23
N GLU A 94 0.78 18.56 1.15
CA GLU A 94 -0.49 19.26 1.08
C GLU A 94 -0.32 20.78 1.11
N TYR A 95 0.54 21.30 1.98
CA TYR A 95 0.83 22.73 2.07
C TYR A 95 1.31 23.31 0.73
N TYR A 96 2.26 22.65 0.06
CA TYR A 96 2.78 23.12 -1.20
C TYR A 96 1.80 22.97 -2.36
N TYR A 97 1.03 21.87 -2.39
CA TYR A 97 -0.01 21.68 -3.41
C TYR A 97 -1.14 22.69 -3.28
N LYS A 98 -1.61 23.02 -2.07
CA LYS A 98 -2.61 24.06 -1.84
C LYS A 98 -2.12 25.41 -2.37
N ARG A 99 -0.89 25.81 -2.03
CA ARG A 99 -0.30 27.03 -2.58
C ARG A 99 -0.23 27.04 -4.11
N ALA A 100 0.04 25.90 -4.71
CA ALA A 100 0.08 25.78 -6.16
C ALA A 100 -1.32 25.89 -6.79
N ILE A 101 -2.35 25.30 -6.15
CA ILE A 101 -3.77 25.42 -6.55
C ILE A 101 -4.23 26.87 -6.45
N ASP A 102 -3.82 27.61 -5.40
CA ASP A 102 -4.15 29.04 -5.23
C ASP A 102 -3.56 29.90 -6.36
N VAL A 103 -2.43 29.49 -6.95
CA VAL A 103 -1.83 30.18 -8.09
C VAL A 103 -2.57 29.88 -9.40
N ASN A 104 -2.88 28.60 -9.64
CA ASN A 104 -3.64 28.17 -10.82
C ASN A 104 -4.44 26.89 -10.49
N PRO A 105 -5.75 27.02 -10.27
CA PRO A 105 -6.63 25.90 -9.90
C PRO A 105 -6.85 24.90 -11.05
N ASN A 106 -6.48 25.25 -12.28
CA ASN A 106 -6.65 24.41 -13.47
C ASN A 106 -5.33 23.88 -14.03
N TYR A 107 -4.25 23.85 -13.22
CA TYR A 107 -3.01 23.25 -13.67
C TYR A 107 -3.06 21.72 -13.51
N LEU A 108 -3.06 21.02 -14.64
CA LEU A 108 -3.31 19.58 -14.74
C LEU A 108 -2.48 18.74 -13.76
N ASN A 109 -1.16 18.97 -13.75
CA ASN A 109 -0.26 18.19 -12.92
C ASN A 109 -0.54 18.32 -11.41
N ILE A 110 -0.97 19.53 -10.97
CA ILE A 110 -1.32 19.76 -9.58
C ILE A 110 -2.60 19.02 -9.23
N LEU A 111 -3.63 19.13 -10.08
CA LEU A 111 -4.89 18.42 -9.88
C LEU A 111 -4.66 16.90 -9.74
N ASN A 112 -3.82 16.33 -10.61
CA ASN A 112 -3.46 14.92 -10.55
C ASN A 112 -2.65 14.57 -9.30
N ASN A 113 -1.63 15.36 -8.96
CA ASN A 113 -0.78 15.11 -7.79
C ASN A 113 -1.53 15.29 -6.46
N TYR A 114 -2.39 16.31 -6.37
CA TYR A 114 -3.19 16.55 -5.18
C TYR A 114 -4.29 15.49 -5.03
N GLY A 115 -4.90 15.05 -6.13
CA GLY A 115 -5.78 13.88 -6.14
C GLY A 115 -5.09 12.62 -5.62
N ASN A 116 -3.84 12.38 -6.03
CA ASN A 116 -3.04 11.26 -5.51
C ASN A 116 -2.73 11.42 -4.01
N LEU A 117 -2.44 12.63 -3.53
CA LEU A 117 -2.27 12.89 -2.11
C LEU A 117 -3.56 12.59 -1.33
N LYS A 118 -4.72 13.04 -1.82
CA LYS A 118 -6.02 12.76 -1.18
C LYS A 118 -6.32 11.27 -1.13
N LYS A 119 -6.02 10.55 -2.21
CA LYS A 119 -6.12 9.08 -2.27
C LYS A 119 -5.19 8.39 -1.26
N GLU A 120 -3.98 8.90 -1.07
CA GLU A 120 -3.04 8.37 -0.07
C GLU A 120 -3.50 8.63 1.38
N LEU A 121 -4.20 9.72 1.59
CA LEU A 121 -4.84 10.06 2.86
C LEU A 121 -6.15 9.31 3.11
N ASN A 122 -6.62 8.48 2.17
CA ASN A 122 -7.91 7.79 2.14
C ASN A 122 -9.14 8.70 1.99
N PHE A 123 -8.96 9.93 1.48
CA PHE A 123 -10.05 10.85 1.12
C PHE A 123 -10.41 10.64 -0.37
N PHE A 124 -11.04 9.50 -0.67
CA PHE A 124 -11.25 9.05 -2.04
C PHE A 124 -12.26 9.91 -2.80
N GLU A 125 -13.29 10.41 -2.13
CA GLU A 125 -14.29 11.31 -2.70
C GLU A 125 -13.64 12.63 -3.12
N GLU A 126 -12.81 13.22 -2.25
CA GLU A 126 -12.05 14.43 -2.59
C GLU A 126 -11.06 14.14 -3.75
N ALA A 127 -10.40 12.99 -3.74
CA ALA A 127 -9.51 12.60 -4.83
C ALA A 127 -10.26 12.54 -6.18
N LEU A 128 -11.48 11.99 -6.19
CA LEU A 128 -12.33 11.97 -7.39
C LEU A 128 -12.65 13.35 -7.92
N GLU A 129 -12.93 14.33 -7.05
CA GLU A 129 -13.18 15.72 -7.49
C GLU A 129 -12.00 16.29 -8.27
N TYR A 130 -10.77 16.12 -7.75
CA TYR A 130 -9.58 16.59 -8.42
C TYR A 130 -9.28 15.83 -9.71
N PHE A 131 -9.42 14.52 -9.74
CA PHE A 131 -9.23 13.75 -10.96
C PHE A 131 -10.29 14.03 -12.02
N LYS A 132 -11.55 14.29 -11.63
CA LYS A 132 -12.60 14.72 -12.56
C LYS A 132 -12.29 16.09 -13.16
N LYS A 133 -11.81 17.06 -12.37
CA LYS A 133 -11.34 18.35 -12.87
C LYS A 133 -10.19 18.16 -13.87
N ALA A 134 -9.21 17.31 -13.54
CA ALA A 134 -8.12 16.97 -14.46
C ALA A 134 -8.61 16.32 -15.76
N PHE A 135 -9.59 15.40 -15.65
CA PHE A 135 -10.20 14.73 -16.81
C PHE A 135 -10.94 15.70 -17.76
N LEU A 136 -11.57 16.74 -17.22
CA LEU A 136 -12.22 17.78 -18.04
C LEU A 136 -11.21 18.59 -18.87
N LEU A 137 -9.97 18.70 -18.37
CA LEU A 137 -8.89 19.40 -19.10
C LEU A 137 -8.25 18.50 -20.16
N GLU A 138 -8.05 17.19 -19.85
CA GLU A 138 -7.39 16.25 -20.74
C GLU A 138 -7.97 14.84 -20.56
N SER A 139 -9.03 14.55 -21.32
CA SER A 139 -9.77 13.27 -21.20
C SER A 139 -8.98 12.06 -21.70
N GLU A 140 -8.06 12.26 -22.64
CA GLU A 140 -7.23 11.21 -23.25
C GLU A 140 -5.86 11.04 -22.53
N ASN A 141 -5.77 11.44 -21.26
CA ASN A 141 -4.57 11.26 -20.46
C ASN A 141 -4.62 9.90 -19.75
N PHE A 142 -3.57 9.09 -19.94
CA PHE A 142 -3.46 7.75 -19.36
C PHE A 142 -3.52 7.76 -17.82
N GLU A 143 -2.70 8.62 -17.18
CA GLU A 143 -2.58 8.65 -15.72
C GLU A 143 -3.89 9.06 -15.05
N ILE A 144 -4.59 10.05 -15.62
CA ILE A 144 -5.87 10.53 -15.11
C ILE A 144 -6.92 9.43 -15.19
N ASN A 145 -7.04 8.75 -16.34
CA ASN A 145 -7.97 7.64 -16.50
C ASN A 145 -7.64 6.47 -15.55
N TYR A 146 -6.35 6.13 -15.38
CA TYR A 146 -5.92 5.12 -14.42
C TYR A 146 -6.25 5.51 -12.98
N ASN A 147 -6.01 6.77 -12.60
CA ASN A 147 -6.29 7.27 -11.26
C ASN A 147 -7.80 7.31 -10.95
N LEU A 148 -8.63 7.72 -11.92
CA LEU A 148 -10.10 7.63 -11.81
C LEU A 148 -10.53 6.18 -11.62
N GLY A 149 -10.08 5.27 -12.48
CA GLY A 149 -10.40 3.85 -12.38
C GLY A 149 -10.02 3.25 -11.03
N SER A 150 -8.79 3.50 -10.55
CA SER A 150 -8.32 2.97 -9.27
C SER A 150 -9.01 3.60 -8.05
N THR A 151 -9.47 4.85 -8.16
CA THR A 151 -10.21 5.52 -7.09
C THR A 151 -11.64 5.01 -7.01
N TYR A 152 -12.32 4.85 -8.16
CA TYR A 152 -13.64 4.20 -8.21
C TYR A 152 -13.60 2.75 -7.72
N GLN A 153 -12.55 1.98 -8.06
CA GLN A 153 -12.35 0.64 -7.53
C GLN A 153 -12.24 0.64 -5.99
N ALA A 154 -11.47 1.58 -5.43
CA ALA A 154 -11.35 1.70 -3.97
C ALA A 154 -12.67 2.08 -3.30
N LEU A 155 -13.55 2.81 -3.98
CA LEU A 155 -14.91 3.14 -3.51
C LEU A 155 -15.93 2.00 -3.74
N GLY A 156 -15.59 0.97 -4.52
CA GLY A 156 -16.47 -0.14 -4.86
C GLY A 156 -17.40 0.13 -6.03
N GLU A 157 -17.18 1.20 -6.75
CA GLU A 157 -17.93 1.60 -7.96
C GLU A 157 -17.35 0.88 -9.20
N GLU A 158 -17.60 -0.45 -9.27
CA GLU A 158 -16.94 -1.34 -10.24
C GLU A 158 -17.18 -0.94 -11.70
N LEU A 159 -18.40 -0.53 -12.06
CA LEU A 159 -18.75 -0.17 -13.42
C LEU A 159 -17.99 1.08 -13.91
N GLU A 160 -17.93 2.11 -13.06
CA GLU A 160 -17.16 3.32 -13.38
C GLU A 160 -15.65 3.02 -13.38
N ALA A 161 -15.16 2.19 -12.46
CA ALA A 161 -13.76 1.76 -12.45
C ALA A 161 -13.37 1.09 -13.76
N ILE A 162 -14.14 0.11 -14.24
CA ILE A 162 -13.90 -0.60 -15.48
C ILE A 162 -13.91 0.36 -16.68
N LYS A 163 -14.88 1.26 -16.76
CA LYS A 163 -14.99 2.27 -17.82
C LYS A 163 -13.72 3.12 -17.97
N TYR A 164 -13.19 3.63 -16.84
CA TYR A 164 -11.97 4.44 -16.90
C TYR A 164 -10.70 3.60 -17.12
N PHE A 165 -10.65 2.39 -16.60
CA PHE A 165 -9.58 1.45 -16.90
C PHE A 165 -9.55 1.05 -18.38
N GLU A 166 -10.70 0.82 -19.01
CA GLU A 166 -10.78 0.55 -20.45
C GLU A 166 -10.30 1.74 -21.29
N LYS A 167 -10.61 2.99 -20.88
CA LYS A 167 -10.06 4.19 -21.52
C LYS A 167 -8.53 4.23 -21.39
N ALA A 168 -7.99 3.98 -20.21
CA ALA A 168 -6.55 3.93 -20.01
C ALA A 168 -5.88 2.83 -20.86
N LEU A 169 -6.50 1.65 -21.00
CA LEU A 169 -6.00 0.57 -21.86
C LEU A 169 -6.06 0.89 -23.37
N LYS A 170 -6.99 1.74 -23.81
CA LYS A 170 -7.00 2.24 -25.20
C LYS A 170 -5.77 3.09 -25.49
N ILE A 171 -5.34 3.90 -24.52
CA ILE A 171 -4.17 4.76 -24.64
C ILE A 171 -2.87 3.95 -24.51
N ASN A 172 -2.78 3.06 -23.51
CA ASN A 172 -1.64 2.17 -23.31
C ASN A 172 -2.07 0.70 -23.16
N PRO A 173 -2.21 -0.05 -24.27
CA PRO A 173 -2.69 -1.44 -24.27
C PRO A 173 -1.77 -2.41 -23.52
N ASN A 174 -0.49 -2.07 -23.33
CA ASN A 174 0.49 -2.94 -22.68
C ASN A 174 0.57 -2.73 -21.16
N PHE A 175 -0.17 -1.79 -20.59
CA PHE A 175 -0.21 -1.62 -19.13
C PHE A 175 -1.12 -2.68 -18.48
N THR A 176 -0.66 -3.93 -18.50
CA THR A 176 -1.42 -5.13 -18.12
C THR A 176 -1.83 -5.20 -16.63
N LYS A 177 -1.28 -4.34 -15.79
CA LYS A 177 -1.77 -4.15 -14.42
C LYS A 177 -3.27 -3.80 -14.41
N ILE A 178 -3.73 -3.03 -15.39
CA ILE A 178 -5.15 -2.70 -15.54
C ILE A 178 -5.97 -3.96 -15.87
N ASP A 179 -5.46 -4.86 -16.70
CA ASP A 179 -6.14 -6.13 -16.99
C ASP A 179 -6.38 -6.94 -15.69
N ARG A 180 -5.39 -6.96 -14.78
CA ARG A 180 -5.54 -7.59 -13.44
C ARG A 180 -6.56 -6.86 -12.57
N HIS A 181 -6.56 -5.51 -12.57
CA HIS A 181 -7.59 -4.73 -11.86
C HIS A 181 -9.00 -5.05 -12.36
N ILE A 182 -9.23 -5.03 -13.68
CA ILE A 182 -10.52 -5.38 -14.27
C ILE A 182 -10.90 -6.81 -13.88
N SER A 183 -9.95 -7.76 -13.95
CA SER A 183 -10.21 -9.16 -13.62
C SER A 183 -10.67 -9.37 -12.18
N SER A 184 -10.24 -8.53 -11.26
CA SER A 184 -10.67 -8.59 -9.86
C SER A 184 -12.12 -8.13 -9.60
N MET A 185 -12.75 -7.45 -10.57
CA MET A 185 -14.08 -6.86 -10.43
C MET A 185 -15.16 -7.58 -11.24
N ILE A 186 -14.79 -8.45 -12.21
CA ILE A 186 -15.74 -9.16 -13.05
C ILE A 186 -15.74 -10.67 -12.76
N ASN A 187 -16.84 -11.33 -13.09
CA ASN A 187 -16.93 -12.77 -13.11
C ASN A 187 -16.83 -13.27 -14.55
N TYR A 188 -16.02 -14.30 -14.78
CA TYR A 188 -15.73 -14.79 -16.11
C TYR A 188 -16.59 -16.00 -16.50
N ASP A 189 -16.98 -16.01 -17.76
CA ASP A 189 -17.39 -17.19 -18.51
C ASP A 189 -16.53 -17.36 -19.78
N LYS A 190 -16.75 -18.44 -20.51
CA LYS A 190 -15.94 -18.77 -21.72
C LYS A 190 -16.07 -17.75 -22.86
N ASN A 191 -17.17 -16.99 -22.89
CA ASN A 191 -17.49 -16.02 -23.94
C ASN A 191 -17.12 -14.59 -23.55
N ASN A 192 -16.61 -14.38 -22.34
CA ASN A 192 -16.27 -13.06 -21.85
C ASN A 192 -15.19 -12.40 -22.73
N LYS A 193 -15.50 -11.20 -23.25
CA LYS A 193 -14.63 -10.47 -24.19
C LYS A 193 -13.25 -10.16 -23.58
N HIS A 194 -13.19 -9.81 -22.30
CA HIS A 194 -11.92 -9.53 -21.62
C HIS A 194 -11.07 -10.81 -21.51
N PHE A 195 -11.65 -11.98 -21.21
CA PHE A 195 -10.94 -13.25 -21.19
C PHE A 195 -10.31 -13.58 -22.56
N ILE A 196 -11.07 -13.39 -23.65
CA ILE A 196 -10.56 -13.58 -25.02
C ILE A 196 -9.37 -12.63 -25.28
N THR A 197 -9.46 -11.39 -24.81
CA THR A 197 -8.39 -10.40 -24.92
C THR A 197 -7.15 -10.81 -24.12
N LEU A 198 -7.29 -11.27 -22.87
CA LEU A 198 -6.18 -11.77 -22.05
C LEU A 198 -5.43 -12.92 -22.76
N LYS A 199 -6.17 -13.89 -23.32
CA LYS A 199 -5.58 -15.01 -24.06
C LYS A 199 -4.79 -14.57 -25.30
N LYS A 200 -5.22 -13.52 -25.98
CA LYS A 200 -4.47 -12.95 -27.12
C LYS A 200 -3.25 -12.16 -26.63
N LYS A 201 -3.40 -11.34 -25.61
CA LYS A 201 -2.32 -10.50 -25.09
C LYS A 201 -1.13 -11.33 -24.58
N ILE A 202 -1.37 -12.42 -23.84
CA ILE A 202 -0.29 -13.23 -23.25
C ILE A 202 0.62 -13.88 -24.30
N LEU A 203 0.13 -14.05 -25.54
CA LEU A 203 0.91 -14.60 -26.66
C LEU A 203 1.88 -13.61 -27.28
N ASN A 204 1.79 -12.33 -26.92
CA ASN A 204 2.68 -11.30 -27.44
C ASN A 204 4.10 -11.48 -26.87
N LYS A 205 5.04 -11.85 -27.71
CA LYS A 205 6.44 -12.09 -27.35
C LYS A 205 7.18 -10.82 -26.88
N LYS A 206 6.69 -9.62 -27.24
CA LYS A 206 7.29 -8.33 -26.88
C LYS A 206 6.94 -7.87 -25.47
N LEU A 207 6.03 -8.54 -24.77
CA LEU A 207 5.68 -8.21 -23.40
C LEU A 207 6.88 -8.39 -22.47
N LYS A 208 7.08 -7.40 -21.60
CA LYS A 208 8.06 -7.46 -20.52
C LYS A 208 7.65 -8.49 -19.45
N ILE A 209 8.58 -8.90 -18.62
CA ILE A 209 8.35 -9.90 -17.55
C ILE A 209 7.18 -9.48 -16.66
N TYR A 210 7.16 -8.22 -16.22
CA TYR A 210 6.11 -7.69 -15.37
C TYR A 210 4.73 -7.70 -16.04
N GLU A 211 4.66 -7.38 -17.35
CA GLU A 211 3.41 -7.41 -18.12
C GLU A 211 2.84 -8.83 -18.23
N LYS A 212 3.72 -9.82 -18.44
CA LYS A 212 3.33 -11.25 -18.48
C LYS A 212 2.85 -11.74 -17.13
N LEU A 213 3.51 -11.29 -16.05
CA LEU A 213 3.15 -11.62 -14.67
C LEU A 213 1.72 -11.20 -14.36
N GLU A 214 1.36 -9.95 -14.64
CA GLU A 214 0.02 -9.40 -14.39
C GLU A 214 -1.06 -10.17 -15.16
N LEU A 215 -0.79 -10.50 -16.46
CA LEU A 215 -1.71 -11.30 -17.26
C LEU A 215 -1.90 -12.72 -16.75
N ASN A 216 -0.85 -13.34 -16.20
CA ASN A 216 -0.96 -14.68 -15.62
C ASN A 216 -1.89 -14.68 -14.40
N PHE A 217 -1.79 -13.69 -13.51
CA PHE A 217 -2.73 -13.58 -12.38
C PHE A 217 -4.16 -13.29 -12.87
N ALA A 218 -4.34 -12.43 -13.87
CA ALA A 218 -5.64 -12.17 -14.46
C ALA A 218 -6.26 -13.43 -15.08
N LEU A 219 -5.47 -14.22 -15.80
CA LEU A 219 -5.91 -15.52 -16.37
C LEU A 219 -6.18 -16.54 -15.28
N GLY A 220 -5.36 -16.60 -14.23
CA GLY A 220 -5.57 -17.47 -13.08
C GLY A 220 -6.94 -17.24 -12.45
N LYS A 221 -7.30 -15.97 -12.20
CA LYS A 221 -8.63 -15.58 -11.72
C LYS A 221 -9.74 -15.94 -12.70
N ALA A 222 -9.56 -15.69 -13.99
CA ALA A 222 -10.55 -16.01 -14.99
C ALA A 222 -10.83 -17.53 -15.06
N TYR A 223 -9.80 -18.37 -15.03
CA TYR A 223 -9.97 -19.82 -15.00
C TYR A 223 -10.60 -20.30 -13.68
N GLU A 224 -10.27 -19.68 -12.53
CA GLU A 224 -10.91 -20.01 -11.24
C GLU A 224 -12.42 -19.77 -11.28
N ASP A 225 -12.88 -18.64 -11.85
CA ASP A 225 -14.32 -18.34 -12.01
C ASP A 225 -15.03 -19.38 -12.88
N MET A 226 -14.37 -19.85 -13.93
CA MET A 226 -14.88 -20.90 -14.81
C MET A 226 -14.74 -22.31 -14.23
N LYS A 227 -14.26 -22.44 -12.97
CA LYS A 227 -14.00 -23.70 -12.26
C LYS A 227 -12.98 -24.61 -12.96
N ASP A 228 -12.13 -24.05 -13.80
CA ASP A 228 -10.98 -24.74 -14.39
C ASP A 228 -9.76 -24.56 -13.48
N TYR A 229 -9.77 -25.26 -12.35
CA TYR A 229 -8.77 -25.14 -11.29
C TYR A 229 -7.37 -25.54 -11.74
N LYS A 230 -7.26 -26.45 -12.72
CA LYS A 230 -5.98 -26.83 -13.33
C LYS A 230 -5.31 -25.66 -14.03
N ASN A 231 -6.01 -25.03 -14.98
CA ASN A 231 -5.46 -23.89 -15.69
C ASN A 231 -5.34 -22.66 -14.79
N ALA A 232 -6.20 -22.50 -13.78
CA ALA A 232 -6.06 -21.47 -12.76
C ALA A 232 -4.74 -21.63 -12.01
N PHE A 233 -4.44 -22.83 -11.47
CA PHE A 233 -3.19 -23.10 -10.75
C PHE A 233 -1.96 -22.86 -11.62
N ILE A 234 -1.93 -23.40 -12.85
CA ILE A 234 -0.82 -23.24 -13.79
C ILE A 234 -0.50 -21.75 -14.05
N ASN A 235 -1.53 -20.91 -14.23
CA ASN A 235 -1.32 -19.49 -14.48
C ASN A 235 -0.86 -18.76 -13.21
N ILE A 236 -1.44 -19.05 -12.05
CA ILE A 236 -1.00 -18.51 -10.76
C ILE A 236 0.47 -18.85 -10.50
N GLU A 237 0.85 -20.11 -10.70
CA GLU A 237 2.23 -20.58 -10.52
C GLU A 237 3.21 -19.86 -11.47
N LYS A 238 2.86 -19.72 -12.75
CA LYS A 238 3.65 -18.95 -13.72
C LYS A 238 3.81 -17.50 -13.29
N GLY A 239 2.74 -16.84 -12.83
CA GLY A 239 2.78 -15.49 -12.32
C GLY A 239 3.74 -15.35 -11.13
N ASN A 240 3.63 -16.25 -10.17
CA ASN A 240 4.50 -16.30 -8.99
C ASN A 240 5.98 -16.55 -9.35
N THR A 241 6.25 -17.50 -10.23
CA THR A 241 7.61 -17.79 -10.71
C THR A 241 8.25 -16.57 -11.37
N LEU A 242 7.49 -15.86 -12.21
CA LEU A 242 7.97 -14.61 -12.84
C LEU A 242 8.28 -13.54 -11.80
N MET A 243 7.44 -13.38 -10.76
CA MET A 243 7.65 -12.42 -9.68
C MET A 243 8.87 -12.77 -8.83
N LYS A 244 9.01 -14.04 -8.44
CA LYS A 244 10.16 -14.53 -7.68
C LYS A 244 11.48 -14.21 -8.40
N ASN A 245 11.54 -14.50 -9.71
CA ASN A 245 12.72 -14.21 -10.52
C ASN A 245 12.98 -12.71 -10.74
N PHE A 246 11.92 -11.90 -10.74
CA PHE A 246 12.02 -10.45 -10.93
C PHE A 246 12.51 -9.71 -9.67
N THR A 247 12.17 -10.21 -8.48
CA THR A 247 12.40 -9.49 -7.21
C THR A 247 13.67 -9.91 -6.48
N GLU A 248 14.30 -11.03 -6.86
CA GLU A 248 15.48 -11.60 -6.19
C GLU A 248 15.29 -11.74 -4.67
N TYR A 249 14.04 -11.99 -4.24
CA TYR A 249 13.67 -12.06 -2.83
C TYR A 249 14.42 -13.21 -2.11
N ASN A 250 14.90 -12.91 -0.89
CA ASN A 250 15.57 -13.88 -0.04
C ASN A 250 14.94 -13.92 1.35
N ILE A 251 14.29 -15.02 1.70
CA ILE A 251 13.62 -15.26 2.98
C ILE A 251 14.55 -15.15 4.20
N ASN A 252 15.86 -15.35 4.02
CA ASN A 252 16.82 -15.25 5.12
C ASN A 252 16.90 -13.83 5.69
N ALA A 253 16.55 -12.81 4.91
CA ALA A 253 16.47 -11.44 5.40
C ALA A 253 15.33 -11.28 6.42
N ASP A 254 14.16 -11.88 6.14
CA ASP A 254 13.05 -11.90 7.09
C ASP A 254 13.40 -12.73 8.33
N GLU A 255 14.05 -13.90 8.18
CA GLU A 255 14.51 -14.69 9.34
C GLU A 255 15.43 -13.89 10.27
N LYS A 256 16.38 -13.18 9.69
CA LYS A 256 17.26 -12.30 10.45
C LYS A 256 16.46 -11.24 11.18
N LEU A 257 15.56 -10.56 10.50
CA LEU A 257 14.70 -9.52 11.09
C LEU A 257 13.89 -10.06 12.28
N PHE A 258 13.24 -11.22 12.14
CA PHE A 258 12.44 -11.82 13.21
C PHE A 258 13.31 -12.21 14.43
N LYS A 259 14.52 -12.74 14.18
CA LYS A 259 15.50 -13.03 15.24
C LYS A 259 15.97 -11.75 15.95
N ASP A 260 16.27 -10.70 15.19
CA ASP A 260 16.73 -9.41 15.73
C ASP A 260 15.63 -8.74 16.58
N ILE A 261 14.37 -8.81 16.16
CA ILE A 261 13.22 -8.33 16.93
C ILE A 261 13.12 -9.05 18.30
N LYS A 262 13.17 -10.39 18.31
CA LYS A 262 13.12 -11.17 19.56
C LYS A 262 14.30 -10.82 20.46
N LYS A 263 15.51 -10.82 19.90
CA LYS A 263 16.75 -10.49 20.62
C LYS A 263 16.66 -9.10 21.25
N PHE A 264 16.12 -8.11 20.53
CA PHE A 264 15.92 -6.77 21.06
C PHE A 264 15.09 -6.79 22.34
N PHE A 265 13.95 -7.47 22.34
CA PHE A 265 13.05 -7.52 23.51
C PHE A 265 13.49 -8.49 24.61
N ILE A 266 14.40 -9.40 24.35
CA ILE A 266 15.03 -10.25 25.38
C ILE A 266 16.10 -9.44 26.11
N ASN A 267 16.92 -8.69 25.38
CA ASN A 267 18.11 -8.02 25.93
C ASN A 267 17.84 -6.63 26.50
N ASN A 268 16.74 -5.98 26.12
CA ASN A 268 16.43 -4.62 26.55
C ASN A 268 15.21 -4.59 27.46
N SER A 269 15.37 -3.98 28.63
CA SER A 269 14.24 -3.54 29.46
C SER A 269 13.84 -2.15 29.00
N VAL A 270 12.67 -2.03 28.41
CA VAL A 270 12.19 -0.78 27.80
C VAL A 270 11.09 -0.20 28.66
N LYS A 271 11.19 1.10 28.97
CA LYS A 271 10.14 1.84 29.64
C LYS A 271 9.16 2.40 28.59
N PRO A 272 7.87 2.09 28.70
CA PRO A 272 6.87 2.62 27.77
C PRO A 272 6.81 4.15 27.81
N ALA A 273 6.56 4.77 26.65
CA ALA A 273 6.26 6.19 26.56
C ALA A 273 5.03 6.57 27.41
N LYS A 274 4.80 7.84 27.64
CA LYS A 274 3.64 8.31 28.40
C LYS A 274 2.34 8.03 27.63
N LYS A 275 1.25 7.74 28.34
CA LYS A 275 -0.07 7.63 27.72
C LYS A 275 -0.47 8.96 27.07
N ASN A 276 -1.06 8.89 25.90
CA ASN A 276 -1.58 10.03 25.15
C ASN A 276 -3.12 9.97 25.05
N LYS A 277 -3.75 10.99 24.46
CA LYS A 277 -5.22 11.05 24.31
C LYS A 277 -5.74 10.18 23.17
N ILE A 278 -4.92 9.93 22.13
CA ILE A 278 -5.33 9.17 20.95
C ILE A 278 -5.24 7.68 21.27
N LYS A 279 -6.33 6.95 21.00
CA LYS A 279 -6.39 5.50 21.11
C LYS A 279 -6.24 4.90 19.73
N THR A 280 -5.11 4.27 19.46
CA THR A 280 -4.89 3.55 18.19
C THR A 280 -5.28 2.10 18.34
N ILE A 281 -6.08 1.61 17.40
CA ILE A 281 -6.49 0.21 17.31
C ILE A 281 -5.70 -0.40 16.14
N PHE A 282 -4.71 -1.22 16.46
CA PHE A 282 -3.91 -1.94 15.48
C PHE A 282 -4.59 -3.23 15.09
N ILE A 283 -4.83 -3.41 13.78
CA ILE A 283 -5.43 -4.61 13.21
C ILE A 283 -4.36 -5.28 12.35
N LEU A 284 -3.93 -6.46 12.77
CA LEU A 284 -2.75 -7.12 12.24
C LEU A 284 -2.93 -8.64 12.16
N GLY A 285 -1.98 -9.33 11.54
CA GLY A 285 -1.97 -10.77 11.30
C GLY A 285 -1.40 -11.10 9.94
N MET A 286 -1.48 -12.33 9.50
CA MET A 286 -1.12 -12.65 8.12
C MET A 286 -2.01 -11.88 7.12
N PRO A 287 -1.49 -11.37 6.01
CA PRO A 287 -2.33 -10.87 4.93
C PRO A 287 -3.40 -11.90 4.58
N ARG A 288 -4.61 -11.46 4.23
CA ARG A 288 -5.75 -12.35 3.90
C ARG A 288 -6.36 -13.11 5.10
N SER A 289 -6.02 -12.78 6.33
CA SER A 289 -6.65 -13.33 7.54
C SER A 289 -7.97 -12.65 7.94
N GLY A 290 -8.46 -11.68 7.16
CA GLY A 290 -9.70 -10.95 7.45
C GLY A 290 -9.50 -9.56 8.02
N THR A 291 -8.26 -9.06 8.09
CA THR A 291 -7.93 -7.73 8.65
C THR A 291 -8.73 -6.58 8.03
N SER A 292 -9.00 -6.61 6.72
CA SER A 292 -9.79 -5.57 6.05
C SER A 292 -11.27 -5.59 6.44
N LEU A 293 -11.85 -6.78 6.65
CA LEU A 293 -13.22 -6.93 7.17
C LEU A 293 -13.32 -6.39 8.59
N VAL A 294 -12.36 -6.75 9.45
CA VAL A 294 -12.30 -6.30 10.83
C VAL A 294 -12.16 -4.77 10.92
N GLU A 295 -11.31 -4.18 10.09
CA GLU A 295 -11.21 -2.73 10.02
C GLU A 295 -12.50 -2.07 9.54
N GLN A 296 -13.15 -2.65 8.53
CA GLN A 296 -14.42 -2.13 8.02
C GLN A 296 -15.50 -2.16 9.09
N ILE A 297 -15.58 -3.24 9.90
CA ILE A 297 -16.50 -3.34 11.04
C ILE A 297 -16.18 -2.25 12.08
N ILE A 298 -14.94 -2.14 12.54
CA ILE A 298 -14.59 -1.19 13.60
C ILE A 298 -14.73 0.26 13.13
N SER A 299 -14.35 0.55 11.89
CA SER A 299 -14.47 1.90 11.31
C SER A 299 -15.90 2.28 10.92
N SER A 300 -16.86 1.39 11.06
CA SER A 300 -18.29 1.72 10.96
C SER A 300 -18.83 2.33 12.25
N HIS A 301 -18.10 2.22 13.36
CA HIS A 301 -18.43 2.90 14.61
C HIS A 301 -18.22 4.40 14.47
N GLU A 302 -19.18 5.22 14.84
CA GLU A 302 -19.20 6.69 14.67
C GLU A 302 -17.99 7.43 15.27
N LYS A 303 -17.41 6.88 16.36
CA LYS A 303 -16.26 7.45 17.09
C LYS A 303 -14.91 6.95 16.57
N VAL A 304 -14.86 6.21 15.46
CA VAL A 304 -13.63 5.60 14.96
C VAL A 304 -13.30 6.06 13.55
N PHE A 305 -12.09 6.55 13.33
CA PHE A 305 -11.59 6.83 12.00
C PHE A 305 -10.78 5.65 11.45
N GLY A 306 -11.15 5.15 10.27
CA GLY A 306 -10.44 4.08 9.58
C GLY A 306 -9.19 4.59 8.87
N GLY A 307 -7.99 4.34 9.41
CA GLY A 307 -6.73 4.81 8.86
C GLY A 307 -6.21 4.00 7.66
N GLY A 308 -6.68 2.77 7.47
CA GLY A 308 -6.18 1.88 6.41
C GLY A 308 -4.78 1.33 6.70
N GLU A 309 -4.05 0.98 5.66
CA GLU A 309 -2.68 0.48 5.76
C GLU A 309 -1.69 1.64 5.86
N LEU A 310 -0.99 1.74 7.00
CA LEU A 310 0.00 2.78 7.26
C LEU A 310 1.39 2.16 7.42
N ASP A 311 2.37 2.75 6.73
CA ASP A 311 3.77 2.34 6.85
C ASP A 311 4.55 3.13 7.91
N TYR A 312 3.88 4.00 8.65
CA TYR A 312 4.56 4.92 9.58
C TYR A 312 5.34 4.19 10.68
N LEU A 313 4.73 3.17 11.27
CA LEU A 313 5.37 2.41 12.34
C LEU A 313 6.58 1.62 11.82
N ASN A 314 6.46 0.98 10.66
CA ASN A 314 7.56 0.28 10.02
C ASN A 314 8.76 1.23 9.77
N GLN A 315 8.50 2.42 9.24
CA GLN A 315 9.54 3.44 9.02
C GLN A 315 10.20 3.90 10.31
N ILE A 316 9.42 4.16 11.35
CA ILE A 316 9.92 4.59 12.67
C ILE A 316 10.81 3.51 13.28
N VAL A 317 10.33 2.27 13.35
CA VAL A 317 11.05 1.18 14.00
C VAL A 317 12.35 0.86 13.25
N THR A 318 12.28 0.70 11.93
CA THR A 318 13.45 0.30 11.14
C THR A 318 14.51 1.39 11.06
N LYS A 319 14.12 2.66 10.97
CA LYS A 319 15.08 3.76 10.84
C LYS A 319 15.67 4.22 12.17
N LYS A 320 14.88 4.20 13.26
CA LYS A 320 15.27 4.85 14.52
C LYS A 320 15.58 3.87 15.64
N ILE A 321 14.93 2.71 15.70
CA ILE A 321 14.96 1.88 16.91
C ILE A 321 15.85 0.66 16.76
N LEU A 322 15.68 -0.14 15.71
CA LEU A 322 16.40 -1.40 15.58
C LEU A 322 17.93 -1.26 15.52
N ASN A 323 18.42 -0.12 15.09
CA ASN A 323 19.86 0.18 14.96
C ASN A 323 20.42 1.00 16.12
N ASN A 324 19.61 1.30 17.15
CA ASN A 324 20.04 2.09 18.31
C ASN A 324 19.73 1.32 19.60
N SER A 325 20.75 1.15 20.45
CA SER A 325 20.60 0.56 21.79
C SER A 325 20.57 1.61 22.90
N ASP A 326 21.01 2.83 22.61
CA ASP A 326 21.18 3.87 23.62
C ASP A 326 19.98 4.81 23.68
N LYS A 327 19.61 5.24 24.90
CA LYS A 327 18.55 6.22 25.14
C LYS A 327 17.17 5.81 24.58
N LEU A 328 16.83 4.52 24.65
CA LEU A 328 15.58 3.98 24.09
C LEU A 328 14.32 4.71 24.60
N ASP A 329 14.29 5.12 25.87
CA ASP A 329 13.15 5.86 26.44
C ASP A 329 12.90 7.19 25.70
N LYS A 330 13.97 7.91 25.35
CA LYS A 330 13.87 9.15 24.57
C LYS A 330 13.42 8.86 23.13
N ILE A 331 14.02 7.86 22.50
CA ILE A 331 13.66 7.46 21.13
C ILE A 331 12.19 7.06 21.06
N PHE A 332 11.66 6.35 22.05
CA PHE A 332 10.25 5.95 22.07
C PHE A 332 9.30 7.12 22.27
N ALA A 333 9.67 8.11 23.11
CA ALA A 333 8.87 9.33 23.27
C ALA A 333 8.82 10.13 21.97
N GLU A 334 9.98 10.35 21.33
CA GLU A 334 10.07 11.04 20.02
C GLU A 334 9.32 10.28 18.91
N SER A 335 9.36 8.94 18.93
CA SER A 335 8.63 8.09 18.00
C SER A 335 7.12 8.16 18.21
N GLN A 336 6.67 8.32 19.47
CA GLN A 336 5.26 8.57 19.78
C GLN A 336 4.79 9.88 19.16
N ASP A 337 5.53 10.96 19.40
CA ASP A 337 5.20 12.30 18.89
C ASP A 337 5.15 12.30 17.37
N GLU A 338 6.13 11.65 16.72
CA GLU A 338 6.16 11.52 15.26
C GLU A 338 4.95 10.75 14.73
N TYR A 339 4.63 9.58 15.30
CA TYR A 339 3.49 8.77 14.86
C TYR A 339 2.17 9.53 15.06
N ILE A 340 1.99 10.14 16.23
CA ILE A 340 0.78 10.92 16.56
C ILE A 340 0.63 12.11 15.60
N SER A 341 1.69 12.84 15.33
CA SER A 341 1.66 13.96 14.36
C SER A 341 1.18 13.50 12.99
N LYS A 342 1.71 12.39 12.48
CA LYS A 342 1.34 11.83 11.16
C LYS A 342 -0.12 11.38 11.08
N ILE A 343 -0.70 10.82 12.14
CA ILE A 343 -2.10 10.41 12.14
C ILE A 343 -3.06 11.57 12.41
N SER A 344 -2.70 12.53 13.27
CA SER A 344 -3.52 13.70 13.59
C SER A 344 -3.73 14.61 12.40
N PHE A 345 -2.76 14.68 11.48
CA PHE A 345 -2.88 15.40 10.22
C PHE A 345 -4.06 14.90 9.35
N ARG A 346 -4.44 13.62 9.49
CA ARG A 346 -5.51 13.04 8.69
C ARG A 346 -6.92 13.49 9.11
N ARG A 347 -7.10 13.88 10.37
CA ARG A 347 -8.39 14.32 10.91
C ARG A 347 -8.21 15.12 12.20
N ASP A 348 -8.84 16.29 12.27
CA ASP A 348 -8.91 17.08 13.50
C ASP A 348 -9.75 16.37 14.57
N ASN A 349 -9.42 16.62 15.86
CA ASN A 349 -10.13 16.10 17.02
C ASN A 349 -10.28 14.56 17.09
N LEU A 350 -9.29 13.85 16.55
CA LEU A 350 -9.25 12.40 16.52
C LEU A 350 -9.04 11.82 17.93
N ILE A 351 -9.91 10.88 18.36
CA ILE A 351 -9.76 10.12 19.59
C ILE A 351 -9.42 8.66 19.30
N ASN A 352 -10.21 8.00 18.45
CA ASN A 352 -10.00 6.59 18.11
C ASN A 352 -9.63 6.46 16.63
N PHE A 353 -8.58 5.70 16.36
CA PHE A 353 -8.01 5.55 15.03
C PHE A 353 -7.61 4.11 14.77
N THR A 354 -7.93 3.54 13.61
CA THR A 354 -7.42 2.23 13.22
C THR A 354 -6.15 2.36 12.39
N ASP A 355 -5.14 1.54 12.67
CA ASP A 355 -4.00 1.27 11.80
C ASP A 355 -4.08 -0.21 11.42
N LYS A 356 -4.55 -0.47 10.20
CA LYS A 356 -4.71 -1.83 9.68
C LYS A 356 -3.57 -2.13 8.70
N SER A 357 -2.41 -2.45 9.22
CA SER A 357 -1.29 -2.96 8.45
C SER A 357 -1.01 -4.40 8.89
N PRO A 358 -1.33 -5.41 8.06
CA PRO A 358 -1.21 -6.81 8.46
C PRO A 358 0.15 -7.14 9.06
N LEU A 359 1.24 -6.69 8.43
CA LEU A 359 2.61 -6.99 8.87
C LEU A 359 3.03 -6.26 10.15
N ASN A 360 2.21 -5.39 10.74
CA ASN A 360 2.49 -4.77 12.04
C ASN A 360 2.57 -5.79 13.19
N PHE A 361 2.21 -7.05 12.96
CA PHE A 361 2.47 -8.12 13.93
C PHE A 361 3.96 -8.22 14.30
N ARG A 362 4.87 -7.85 13.41
CA ARG A 362 6.31 -7.79 13.68
C ARG A 362 6.65 -6.77 14.77
N TRP A 363 5.85 -5.71 14.88
CA TRP A 363 6.13 -4.53 15.69
C TRP A 363 5.34 -4.44 17.00
N ILE A 364 4.61 -5.49 17.42
CA ILE A 364 3.73 -5.47 18.61
C ILE A 364 4.45 -4.95 19.86
N GLY A 365 5.67 -5.41 20.12
CA GLY A 365 6.44 -4.93 21.27
C GLY A 365 6.77 -3.43 21.18
N PHE A 366 7.08 -2.94 19.98
CA PHE A 366 7.32 -1.51 19.75
C PHE A 366 6.02 -0.70 19.87
N ILE A 367 4.91 -1.19 19.33
CA ILE A 367 3.58 -0.57 19.44
C ILE A 367 3.25 -0.33 20.92
N LEU A 368 3.35 -1.38 21.75
CA LEU A 368 2.96 -1.30 23.16
C LEU A 368 3.87 -0.40 23.99
N ASN A 369 5.11 -0.16 23.54
CA ASN A 369 6.04 0.76 24.21
C ASN A 369 5.97 2.19 23.66
N ILE A 370 5.73 2.39 22.37
CA ILE A 370 5.54 3.72 21.76
C ILE A 370 4.14 4.26 22.08
N LEU A 371 3.12 3.43 22.00
CA LEU A 371 1.70 3.80 22.15
C LEU A 371 1.03 2.91 23.22
N PRO A 372 1.32 3.10 24.51
CA PRO A 372 0.96 2.14 25.57
C PRO A 372 -0.55 1.97 25.82
N ASN A 373 -1.38 2.88 25.33
CA ASN A 373 -2.86 2.76 25.39
C ASN A 373 -3.49 2.19 24.10
N SER A 374 -2.67 1.70 23.16
CA SER A 374 -3.15 1.02 21.97
C SER A 374 -3.87 -0.28 22.27
N LYS A 375 -4.78 -0.65 21.38
CA LYS A 375 -5.43 -1.95 21.34
C LYS A 375 -4.88 -2.75 20.15
N ILE A 376 -4.64 -4.03 20.35
CA ILE A 376 -4.12 -4.90 19.29
C ILE A 376 -5.12 -6.01 19.03
N ILE A 377 -5.61 -6.06 17.79
CA ILE A 377 -6.46 -7.13 17.29
C ILE A 377 -5.63 -7.96 16.31
N HIS A 378 -5.39 -9.19 16.68
CA HIS A 378 -4.69 -10.17 15.88
C HIS A 378 -5.70 -11.07 15.18
N CYS A 379 -5.84 -10.89 13.86
CA CYS A 379 -6.74 -11.70 13.04
C CYS A 379 -6.10 -13.05 12.72
N GLN A 380 -6.74 -14.11 13.18
CA GLN A 380 -6.35 -15.51 12.92
C GLN A 380 -7.36 -16.15 11.97
N ARG A 381 -6.88 -17.00 11.09
CA ARG A 381 -7.68 -17.77 10.14
C ARG A 381 -6.99 -19.10 9.87
N ASP A 382 -7.74 -20.09 9.35
CA ASP A 382 -7.16 -21.37 8.91
C ASP A 382 -5.86 -21.17 8.11
N MET A 383 -4.81 -21.83 8.56
CA MET A 383 -3.45 -21.68 8.05
C MET A 383 -3.36 -21.91 6.54
N LEU A 384 -3.94 -23.01 6.05
CA LEU A 384 -3.87 -23.36 4.63
C LEU A 384 -4.68 -22.36 3.77
N GLU A 385 -5.85 -21.91 4.27
CA GLU A 385 -6.66 -20.89 3.60
C GLU A 385 -5.92 -19.55 3.47
N VAL A 386 -5.26 -19.12 4.54
CA VAL A 386 -4.48 -17.87 4.55
C VAL A 386 -3.31 -17.99 3.58
N CYS A 387 -2.53 -19.04 3.67
CA CYS A 387 -1.35 -19.23 2.83
C CYS A 387 -1.73 -19.37 1.36
N TRP A 388 -2.75 -20.17 1.04
CA TRP A 388 -3.26 -20.28 -0.31
C TRP A 388 -3.77 -18.94 -0.84
N SER A 389 -4.49 -18.18 -0.01
CA SER A 389 -4.97 -16.86 -0.39
C SER A 389 -3.84 -15.85 -0.57
N ASN A 390 -2.70 -16.00 0.09
CA ASN A 390 -1.50 -15.21 -0.19
C ASN A 390 -0.88 -15.59 -1.54
N TYR A 391 -0.66 -16.88 -1.78
CA TYR A 391 -0.02 -17.37 -3.01
C TYR A 391 -0.80 -17.06 -4.29
N LYS A 392 -2.14 -17.17 -4.25
CA LYS A 392 -2.97 -16.96 -5.44
C LYS A 392 -3.23 -15.49 -5.81
N ASN A 393 -2.83 -14.54 -4.97
CA ASN A 393 -3.06 -13.13 -5.20
C ASN A 393 -1.74 -12.38 -5.41
N GLN A 394 -1.74 -11.47 -6.39
CA GLN A 394 -0.62 -10.55 -6.59
C GLN A 394 -0.75 -9.35 -5.67
N PHE A 395 0.31 -9.06 -4.93
CA PHE A 395 0.45 -7.86 -4.12
C PHE A 395 1.39 -6.86 -4.78
N ASP A 396 1.06 -5.58 -4.74
CA ASP A 396 1.83 -4.56 -5.44
C ASP A 396 3.24 -4.36 -4.86
N GLN A 397 3.42 -4.56 -3.55
CA GLN A 397 4.74 -4.42 -2.88
C GLN A 397 4.83 -5.24 -1.58
N GLY A 398 6.04 -5.68 -1.25
CA GLY A 398 6.44 -6.03 0.12
C GLY A 398 6.03 -7.41 0.64
N LEU A 399 5.32 -8.22 -0.13
CA LEU A 399 4.89 -9.57 0.28
C LEU A 399 5.53 -10.65 -0.60
N TYR A 400 6.80 -10.47 -0.96
CA TYR A 400 7.49 -11.34 -1.93
C TYR A 400 7.67 -12.79 -1.46
N TYR A 401 7.63 -13.05 -0.16
CA TYR A 401 7.59 -14.40 0.40
C TYR A 401 6.37 -15.20 -0.10
N SER A 402 5.29 -14.53 -0.50
CA SER A 402 4.07 -15.18 -0.98
C SER A 402 4.19 -15.75 -2.39
N ASN A 403 5.25 -15.44 -3.12
CA ASN A 403 5.45 -15.89 -4.50
C ASN A 403 6.14 -17.27 -4.62
N ASP A 404 6.43 -17.91 -3.49
CA ASP A 404 6.98 -19.23 -3.44
C ASP A 404 6.39 -20.00 -2.25
N LEU A 405 5.93 -21.22 -2.46
CA LEU A 405 5.26 -22.02 -1.41
C LEU A 405 6.23 -22.41 -0.27
N TYR A 406 7.51 -22.60 -0.56
CA TYR A 406 8.51 -22.88 0.46
C TYR A 406 8.81 -21.65 1.31
N ASP A 407 9.04 -20.51 0.68
CA ASP A 407 9.28 -19.25 1.39
C ASP A 407 8.05 -18.84 2.22
N LEU A 408 6.85 -19.06 1.68
CA LEU A 408 5.59 -18.79 2.39
C LEU A 408 5.40 -19.70 3.61
N THR A 409 5.80 -20.99 3.51
CA THR A 409 5.80 -21.90 4.65
C THR A 409 6.72 -21.39 5.76
N ARG A 410 7.97 -21.04 5.41
CA ARG A 410 8.96 -20.52 6.37
C ARG A 410 8.47 -19.22 7.01
N PHE A 411 7.92 -18.31 6.22
CA PHE A 411 7.39 -17.04 6.73
C PHE A 411 6.22 -17.26 7.69
N TYR A 412 5.31 -18.20 7.38
CA TYR A 412 4.21 -18.52 8.27
C TYR A 412 4.68 -19.06 9.61
N HIS A 413 5.68 -19.94 9.61
CA HIS A 413 6.23 -20.47 10.87
C HIS A 413 6.94 -19.40 11.71
N MET A 414 7.66 -18.48 11.06
CA MET A 414 8.26 -17.35 11.75
C MET A 414 7.20 -16.42 12.35
N TYR A 415 6.12 -16.19 11.63
CA TYR A 415 4.97 -15.42 12.12
C TYR A 415 4.33 -16.08 13.34
N ASP A 416 4.02 -17.36 13.28
CA ASP A 416 3.39 -18.10 14.38
C ASP A 416 4.28 -18.09 15.63
N ASP A 417 5.58 -18.36 15.47
CA ASP A 417 6.57 -18.32 16.54
C ASP A 417 6.72 -16.90 17.15
N LEU A 418 6.71 -15.86 16.34
CA LEU A 418 6.76 -14.49 16.84
C LEU A 418 5.47 -14.11 17.58
N MET A 419 4.30 -14.55 17.10
CA MET A 419 3.04 -14.29 17.79
C MET A 419 2.95 -15.02 19.14
N LYS A 420 3.47 -16.23 19.24
CA LYS A 420 3.63 -16.95 20.52
C LYS A 420 4.56 -16.18 21.48
N PHE A 421 5.69 -15.68 20.97
CA PHE A 421 6.60 -14.84 21.76
C PHE A 421 5.90 -13.59 22.29
N TRP A 422 5.11 -12.88 21.46
CA TRP A 422 4.36 -11.71 21.89
C TRP A 422 3.29 -12.04 22.92
N GLY A 423 2.54 -13.13 22.74
CA GLY A 423 1.53 -13.59 23.69
C GLY A 423 2.11 -13.84 25.08
N ASN A 424 3.29 -14.48 25.15
CA ASN A 424 3.98 -14.74 26.40
C ASN A 424 4.55 -13.46 27.03
N LYS A 425 5.10 -12.54 26.22
CA LYS A 425 5.73 -11.32 26.72
C LYS A 425 4.72 -10.25 27.15
N PHE A 426 3.57 -10.19 26.50
CA PHE A 426 2.53 -9.20 26.75
C PHE A 426 1.17 -9.85 26.99
N PRO A 427 0.99 -10.61 28.08
CA PRO A 427 -0.28 -11.32 28.35
C PRO A 427 -1.43 -10.33 28.44
N ASN A 428 -2.59 -10.71 27.88
CA ASN A 428 -3.84 -9.93 27.87
C ASN A 428 -3.78 -8.58 27.09
N LYS A 429 -2.72 -8.32 26.31
CA LYS A 429 -2.61 -7.10 25.49
C LYS A 429 -3.07 -7.29 24.07
N ILE A 430 -3.21 -8.53 23.62
CA ILE A 430 -3.56 -8.91 22.26
C ILE A 430 -4.90 -9.65 22.28
N TYR A 431 -5.87 -9.17 21.51
CA TYR A 431 -7.13 -9.86 21.28
C TYR A 431 -6.97 -10.75 20.05
N ASN A 432 -6.95 -12.04 20.25
CA ASN A 432 -6.91 -13.02 19.16
C ASN A 432 -8.33 -13.21 18.62
N LEU A 433 -8.57 -12.70 17.42
CA LEU A 433 -9.84 -12.80 16.71
C LEU A 433 -9.78 -13.96 15.74
N ASP A 434 -10.58 -14.98 15.98
CA ASP A 434 -10.80 -16.10 15.07
C ASP A 434 -11.78 -15.67 13.96
N TYR A 435 -11.31 -15.70 12.71
CA TYR A 435 -12.11 -15.34 11.53
C TYR A 435 -13.31 -16.27 11.33
N GLU A 436 -13.13 -17.55 11.59
CA GLU A 436 -14.19 -18.56 11.49
C GLU A 436 -15.27 -18.31 12.54
N ALA A 437 -14.91 -17.92 13.75
CA ALA A 437 -15.85 -17.51 14.79
C ALA A 437 -16.60 -16.23 14.40
N LEU A 438 -15.90 -15.23 13.82
CA LEU A 438 -16.52 -14.01 13.31
C LEU A 438 -17.57 -14.30 12.24
N VAL A 439 -17.29 -15.22 11.31
CA VAL A 439 -18.21 -15.60 10.23
C VAL A 439 -19.39 -16.43 10.76
N ASN A 440 -19.14 -17.30 11.75
CA ASN A 440 -20.18 -18.19 12.30
C ASN A 440 -21.12 -17.50 13.29
N ASN A 441 -20.59 -16.59 14.10
CA ASN A 441 -21.31 -15.88 15.15
C ASN A 441 -20.97 -14.39 15.13
N PRO A 442 -21.34 -13.65 14.06
CA PRO A 442 -20.84 -12.30 13.82
C PRO A 442 -21.18 -11.33 14.95
N GLU A 443 -22.44 -11.26 15.39
CA GLU A 443 -22.84 -10.30 16.41
C GLU A 443 -22.09 -10.50 17.73
N LYS A 444 -22.01 -11.74 18.23
CA LYS A 444 -21.31 -12.05 19.48
C LYS A 444 -19.83 -11.63 19.37
N THR A 445 -19.16 -12.04 18.29
CA THR A 445 -17.72 -11.78 18.08
C THR A 445 -17.44 -10.28 17.92
N ILE A 446 -18.31 -9.56 17.22
CA ILE A 446 -18.18 -8.10 17.04
C ILE A 446 -18.38 -7.39 18.38
N ARG A 447 -19.37 -7.76 19.19
CA ARG A 447 -19.58 -7.17 20.52
C ARG A 447 -18.37 -7.38 21.45
N GLU A 448 -17.81 -8.58 21.47
CA GLU A 448 -16.60 -8.88 22.25
C GLU A 448 -15.39 -8.04 21.78
N MET A 449 -15.22 -7.88 20.49
CA MET A 449 -14.15 -7.08 19.88
C MET A 449 -14.30 -5.58 20.19
N ILE A 450 -15.49 -5.01 20.05
CA ILE A 450 -15.78 -3.60 20.38
C ILE A 450 -15.55 -3.35 21.87
N LYS A 451 -15.99 -4.26 22.73
CA LYS A 451 -15.73 -4.19 24.19
C LYS A 451 -14.22 -4.22 24.49
N PHE A 452 -13.43 -5.08 23.83
CA PHE A 452 -11.98 -5.09 23.98
C PHE A 452 -11.34 -3.75 23.58
N CYS A 453 -11.87 -3.11 22.53
CA CYS A 453 -11.42 -1.78 22.10
C CYS A 453 -11.82 -0.67 23.09
N GLN A 454 -12.57 -0.97 24.15
CA GLN A 454 -13.13 0.02 25.09
C GLN A 454 -13.96 1.10 24.38
N LEU A 455 -14.76 0.66 23.44
CA LEU A 455 -15.77 1.45 22.74
C LEU A 455 -17.16 1.05 23.25
N ASP A 456 -18.09 2.01 23.27
CA ASP A 456 -19.49 1.73 23.48
C ASP A 456 -20.02 0.92 22.29
N TRP A 457 -21.17 0.27 22.47
CA TRP A 457 -21.79 -0.45 21.36
C TRP A 457 -22.37 0.52 20.33
N ASP A 458 -22.15 0.22 19.03
CA ASP A 458 -22.73 0.93 17.90
C ASP A 458 -23.25 -0.10 16.88
N ASP A 459 -24.55 -0.05 16.57
CA ASP A 459 -25.22 -0.99 15.66
C ASP A 459 -24.68 -0.90 14.22
N ASN A 460 -24.05 0.21 13.84
CA ASN A 460 -23.40 0.36 12.54
C ASN A 460 -22.27 -0.66 12.33
N CYS A 461 -21.66 -1.18 13.40
CA CYS A 461 -20.66 -2.24 13.32
C CYS A 461 -21.22 -3.54 12.71
N LEU A 462 -22.53 -3.82 12.87
CA LEU A 462 -23.19 -4.96 12.21
C LEU A 462 -23.52 -4.68 10.74
N LYS A 463 -23.60 -3.41 10.37
CA LYS A 463 -23.92 -2.94 9.01
C LYS A 463 -22.67 -2.47 8.26
N HIS A 464 -21.52 -3.04 8.56
CA HIS A 464 -20.23 -2.66 7.98
C HIS A 464 -20.22 -2.60 6.44
N HIS A 465 -21.09 -3.36 5.77
CA HIS A 465 -21.24 -3.37 4.31
C HIS A 465 -21.91 -2.09 3.76
N GLU A 466 -22.59 -1.31 4.60
CA GLU A 466 -23.15 0.00 4.26
C GLU A 466 -22.12 1.13 4.40
N ASN A 467 -20.97 0.87 5.05
CA ASN A 467 -19.91 1.85 5.20
C ASN A 467 -19.22 2.11 3.85
N LYS A 468 -19.39 3.33 3.34
CA LYS A 468 -18.88 3.77 2.02
C LYS A 468 -17.40 4.11 2.02
N ARG A 469 -16.70 3.99 3.15
CA ARG A 469 -15.26 4.25 3.22
C ARG A 469 -14.49 3.52 2.13
N GLY A 470 -13.54 4.19 1.48
CA GLY A 470 -12.68 3.57 0.48
C GLY A 470 -11.80 2.46 1.08
N ILE A 471 -11.64 1.35 0.35
CA ILE A 471 -10.82 0.21 0.75
C ILE A 471 -9.74 -0.03 -0.30
N LYS A 472 -8.48 0.20 0.08
CA LYS A 472 -7.29 0.11 -0.80
C LYS A 472 -6.55 -1.22 -0.56
N THR A 473 -7.23 -2.35 -0.69
CA THR A 473 -6.61 -3.68 -0.50
C THR A 473 -7.14 -4.68 -1.49
N VAL A 474 -6.42 -5.79 -1.69
CA VAL A 474 -6.87 -6.92 -2.52
C VAL A 474 -8.23 -7.50 -2.05
N SER A 475 -8.60 -7.26 -0.78
CA SER A 475 -9.86 -7.75 -0.18
C SER A 475 -11.03 -6.78 -0.31
N PHE A 476 -10.92 -5.70 -1.10
CA PHE A 476 -11.91 -4.62 -1.13
C PHE A 476 -13.35 -5.11 -1.39
N ASN A 477 -13.56 -6.00 -2.37
CA ASN A 477 -14.88 -6.56 -2.68
C ASN A 477 -15.43 -7.44 -1.56
N GLN A 478 -14.58 -8.20 -0.89
CA GLN A 478 -15.01 -9.11 0.18
C GLN A 478 -15.44 -8.33 1.43
N ALA A 479 -14.68 -7.30 1.79
CA ALA A 479 -14.95 -6.50 2.98
C ALA A 479 -16.23 -5.61 2.86
N ARG A 480 -16.75 -5.40 1.64
CA ARG A 480 -17.97 -4.64 1.37
C ARG A 480 -19.24 -5.49 1.31
N LYS A 481 -19.13 -6.80 1.38
CA LYS A 481 -20.28 -7.69 1.36
C LYS A 481 -20.71 -8.01 2.79
N PRO A 482 -22.01 -8.26 3.04
CA PRO A 482 -22.44 -8.83 4.30
C PRO A 482 -21.60 -10.07 4.64
N ILE A 483 -21.40 -10.34 5.93
CA ILE A 483 -20.68 -11.54 6.35
C ILE A 483 -21.47 -12.77 5.89
N TYR A 484 -20.82 -13.65 5.16
CA TYR A 484 -21.42 -14.87 4.61
C TYR A 484 -20.56 -16.09 4.92
N LYS A 485 -21.25 -17.22 5.15
CA LYS A 485 -20.59 -18.50 5.38
C LYS A 485 -20.28 -19.15 4.03
N THR A 486 -19.02 -19.47 3.80
CA THR A 486 -18.63 -20.34 2.66
C THR A 486 -18.70 -21.78 3.10
N LYS A 487 -19.45 -22.62 2.35
CA LYS A 487 -19.56 -24.06 2.64
C LYS A 487 -18.27 -24.83 2.33
N ILE A 488 -17.47 -24.34 1.37
CA ILE A 488 -16.27 -25.00 0.84
C ILE A 488 -15.07 -24.08 1.06
N LYS A 489 -14.00 -24.62 1.66
CA LYS A 489 -12.73 -23.93 1.75
C LYS A 489 -12.10 -23.81 0.36
N ASN A 490 -11.62 -22.62 -0.02
CA ASN A 490 -11.01 -22.41 -1.33
C ASN A 490 -9.80 -23.32 -1.58
N SER A 491 -8.99 -23.56 -0.57
CA SER A 491 -7.83 -24.46 -0.68
C SER A 491 -8.19 -25.87 -1.05
N SER A 492 -9.38 -26.35 -0.65
CA SER A 492 -9.83 -27.72 -0.98
C SER A 492 -10.11 -27.94 -2.47
N LEU A 493 -10.43 -26.86 -3.22
CA LEU A 493 -10.61 -26.90 -4.67
C LEU A 493 -9.28 -27.11 -5.42
N TYR A 494 -8.17 -26.96 -4.73
CA TYR A 494 -6.81 -27.12 -5.23
C TYR A 494 -6.03 -28.23 -4.51
N ALA A 495 -6.73 -29.17 -3.87
CA ALA A 495 -6.13 -30.23 -3.05
C ALA A 495 -5.07 -31.04 -3.81
N ASP A 496 -5.30 -31.33 -5.09
CA ASP A 496 -4.37 -32.06 -5.95
C ASP A 496 -3.03 -31.35 -6.17
N TYR A 497 -2.99 -30.04 -6.01
CA TYR A 497 -1.79 -29.20 -6.21
C TYR A 497 -1.14 -28.75 -4.89
N LEU A 498 -1.88 -28.79 -3.79
CA LEU A 498 -1.44 -28.27 -2.49
C LEU A 498 -1.05 -29.35 -1.49
N GLY A 499 -1.02 -30.64 -1.89
CA GLY A 499 -0.78 -31.76 -0.98
C GLY A 499 0.56 -31.69 -0.24
N GLU A 500 1.66 -31.41 -0.93
CA GLU A 500 3.00 -31.29 -0.32
C GLU A 500 3.11 -29.98 0.49
N PHE A 501 2.56 -28.89 -0.01
CA PHE A 501 2.52 -27.63 0.71
C PHE A 501 1.77 -27.75 2.04
N LYS A 502 0.62 -28.41 2.05
CA LYS A 502 -0.13 -28.69 3.28
C LYS A 502 0.70 -29.51 4.27
N LYS A 503 1.43 -30.54 3.80
CA LYS A 503 2.33 -31.33 4.66
C LYS A 503 3.43 -30.47 5.27
N SER A 504 4.08 -29.61 4.48
CA SER A 504 5.17 -28.74 4.95
C SER A 504 4.70 -27.74 6.01
N LEU A 505 3.48 -27.19 5.86
CA LEU A 505 2.88 -26.32 6.87
C LEU A 505 2.62 -27.04 8.21
N LEU A 506 2.32 -28.35 8.20
CA LEU A 506 2.00 -29.12 9.40
C LEU A 506 3.23 -29.69 10.14
N ILE A 507 4.37 -29.84 9.47
CA ILE A 507 5.55 -30.50 10.04
C ILE A 507 6.17 -29.69 11.20
N ASN A 508 6.23 -28.39 11.12
CA ASN A 508 6.85 -27.55 12.14
C ASN A 508 5.98 -27.27 13.39
N ASN A 509 4.75 -27.75 13.44
CA ASN A 509 3.94 -27.67 14.67
C ASN A 509 4.26 -28.75 15.70
N LYS A 510 5.30 -29.58 15.50
CA LYS A 510 5.66 -30.70 16.37
C LYS A 510 7.00 -30.55 17.12
N ASN A 511 7.70 -29.39 16.99
CA ASN A 511 8.96 -29.13 17.71
C ASN A 511 8.86 -27.96 18.66
#